data_fe8a5cb93df01e7f69bad4caf1c396cd
#
_entry.id   fe8a5cb93df01e7f69bad4caf1c396cd
#
_cell.length_a   1.000
_cell.length_b   1.000
_cell.length_c   1.000
_cell.angle_alpha   90.00
_cell.angle_beta   90.00
_cell.angle_gamma   90.00
#
_symmetry.space_group_name_H-M   'P 1'
#
loop_
_entity.id
_entity.type
_entity.pdbx_description
1 polymer ?
#
loop_
_entity_poly.entity_id
_entity_poly.type
_entity_poly.pdbx_seq_one_letter_code
_entity_poly.pdbx_strand_id
1 'polypeptide(L)'
;MITFDDGYRDNFEIAAPILFELKIPFSVFVVTDYIRNEKKGFMNPSMLRELSKNPLVTIGSHSKSHIPLTSCNQEELKIEISESKSYLEDLLGKEISMFSYPHGKFNSLVKYAVLKGGYKLAFTSHYD
;
A
#
# COMPACT_ATOMS: atom_id res chain seq x y z
N MET A 1 13.90 -6.90 5.14
CA MET A 1 12.95 -6.81 4.01
C MET A 1 12.95 -5.40 3.45
N ILE A 2 12.99 -5.28 2.13
CA ILE A 2 12.94 -3.97 1.47
C ILE A 2 11.48 -3.59 1.25
N THR A 3 11.11 -2.40 1.68
CA THR A 3 9.75 -1.86 1.50
C THR A 3 9.80 -0.45 0.95
N PHE A 4 8.81 -0.12 0.13
CA PHE A 4 8.59 1.23 -0.39
C PHE A 4 7.19 1.68 -0.01
N ASP A 5 7.05 2.90 0.46
CA ASP A 5 5.76 3.48 0.78
C ASP A 5 5.31 4.47 -0.29
N ASP A 6 4.01 4.72 -0.34
CA ASP A 6 3.30 5.72 -1.15
C ASP A 6 3.05 5.33 -2.60
N GLY A 7 3.89 4.50 -3.23
CA GLY A 7 3.67 4.09 -4.62
C GLY A 7 4.23 5.05 -5.66
N TYR A 8 5.38 5.65 -5.38
CA TYR A 8 6.05 6.54 -6.33
C TYR A 8 6.37 5.85 -7.64
N ARG A 9 6.29 6.60 -8.73
CA ARG A 9 6.56 6.10 -10.07
C ARG A 9 7.96 5.53 -10.23
N ASP A 10 8.95 6.10 -9.54
CA ASP A 10 10.32 5.60 -9.59
C ASP A 10 10.50 4.24 -8.92
N ASN A 11 9.58 3.80 -8.09
CA ASN A 11 9.58 2.43 -7.59
C ASN A 11 9.44 1.44 -8.76
N PHE A 12 8.66 1.79 -9.77
CA PHE A 12 8.47 0.98 -10.96
C PHE A 12 9.59 1.19 -11.99
N GLU A 13 9.95 2.44 -12.25
CA GLU A 13 10.85 2.78 -13.37
C GLU A 13 12.33 2.60 -13.02
N ILE A 14 12.70 2.75 -11.75
CA ILE A 14 14.11 2.75 -11.32
C ILE A 14 14.42 1.61 -10.37
N ALA A 15 13.72 1.53 -9.24
CA ALA A 15 14.04 0.56 -8.20
C ALA A 15 13.74 -0.88 -8.62
N ALA A 16 12.58 -1.13 -9.22
CA ALA A 16 12.17 -2.48 -9.59
C ALA A 16 13.14 -3.16 -10.56
N PRO A 17 13.57 -2.54 -11.67
CA PRO A 17 14.52 -3.18 -12.57
C PRO A 17 15.82 -3.60 -11.88
N ILE A 18 16.32 -2.78 -10.96
CA ILE A 18 17.54 -3.08 -10.22
C ILE A 18 17.33 -4.29 -9.30
N LEU A 19 16.22 -4.30 -8.56
CA LEU A 19 15.92 -5.37 -7.62
C LEU A 19 15.61 -6.68 -8.34
N PHE A 20 14.98 -6.63 -9.50
CA PHE A 20 14.72 -7.82 -10.32
C PHE A 20 16.02 -8.44 -10.82
N GLU A 21 16.95 -7.62 -11.27
CA GLU A 21 18.26 -8.10 -11.72
C GLU A 21 19.03 -8.77 -10.58
N LEU A 22 18.96 -8.20 -9.39
CA LEU A 22 19.60 -8.75 -8.20
C LEU A 22 18.81 -9.87 -7.54
N LYS A 23 17.60 -10.17 -8.04
CA LYS A 23 16.68 -11.18 -7.50
C LYS A 23 16.33 -10.93 -6.03
N ILE A 24 16.15 -9.67 -5.66
CA ILE A 24 15.80 -9.27 -4.30
C ILE A 24 14.31 -9.02 -4.20
N PRO A 25 13.59 -9.76 -3.33
CA PRO A 25 12.16 -9.51 -3.12
C PRO A 25 11.93 -8.19 -2.39
N PHE A 26 10.81 -7.54 -2.69
CA PHE A 26 10.44 -6.30 -2.03
C PHE A 26 8.93 -6.13 -1.97
N SER A 27 8.49 -5.22 -1.12
CA SER A 27 7.07 -4.90 -0.97
C SER A 27 6.85 -3.41 -1.26
N VAL A 28 5.73 -3.10 -1.88
CA VAL A 28 5.32 -1.73 -2.17
C VAL A 28 3.95 -1.49 -1.55
N PHE A 29 3.85 -0.49 -0.69
CA PHE A 29 2.60 -0.08 -0.06
C PHE A 29 2.10 1.18 -0.74
N VAL A 30 0.94 1.09 -1.39
CA VAL A 30 0.45 2.17 -2.24
C VAL A 30 -0.75 2.89 -1.63
N VAL A 31 -0.81 4.20 -1.83
CA VAL A 31 -1.96 5.03 -1.52
C VAL A 31 -2.91 4.89 -2.71
N THR A 32 -4.07 4.28 -2.50
CA THR A 32 -4.92 3.88 -3.62
C THR A 32 -5.48 5.05 -4.41
N ASP A 33 -5.79 6.16 -3.79
CA ASP A 33 -6.24 7.36 -4.51
C ASP A 33 -5.17 7.91 -5.45
N TYR A 34 -3.90 7.80 -5.08
CA TYR A 34 -2.81 8.27 -5.94
C TYR A 34 -2.70 7.43 -7.21
N ILE A 35 -2.90 6.12 -7.08
CA ILE A 35 -2.88 5.20 -8.22
C ILE A 35 -4.14 5.40 -9.08
N ARG A 36 -5.31 5.35 -8.44
CA ARG A 36 -6.60 5.45 -9.11
C ARG A 36 -6.77 6.75 -9.89
N ASN A 37 -6.33 7.85 -9.31
CA ASN A 37 -6.48 9.18 -9.92
C ASN A 37 -5.29 9.56 -10.78
N GLU A 38 -4.34 8.64 -10.96
CA GLU A 38 -3.14 8.84 -11.77
C GLU A 38 -2.38 10.12 -11.40
N LYS A 39 -2.19 10.29 -10.09
CA LYS A 39 -1.50 11.45 -9.55
C LYS A 39 -0.08 11.52 -10.10
N LYS A 40 0.32 12.72 -10.55
CA LYS A 40 1.66 12.95 -11.11
C LYS A 40 2.75 12.53 -10.11
N GLY A 41 3.74 11.80 -10.59
CA GLY A 41 4.84 11.31 -9.76
C GLY A 41 4.60 9.94 -9.13
N PHE A 42 3.41 9.40 -9.30
CA PHE A 42 3.04 8.08 -8.75
C PHE A 42 2.78 7.08 -9.88
N MET A 43 2.76 5.80 -9.54
CA MET A 43 2.40 4.77 -10.51
C MET A 43 0.94 4.92 -10.91
N ASN A 44 0.63 4.56 -12.15
CA ASN A 44 -0.76 4.43 -12.60
C ASN A 44 -1.22 2.97 -12.43
N PRO A 45 -2.51 2.67 -12.63
CA PRO A 45 -3.02 1.31 -12.46
C PRO A 45 -2.30 0.27 -13.33
N SER A 46 -1.95 0.61 -14.56
CA SER A 46 -1.26 -0.29 -15.47
C SER A 46 0.13 -0.67 -14.96
N MET A 47 0.88 0.30 -14.48
CA MET A 47 2.21 0.07 -13.91
C MET A 47 2.14 -0.83 -12.67
N LEU A 48 1.19 -0.57 -11.78
CA LEU A 48 1.02 -1.36 -10.58
C LEU A 48 0.62 -2.79 -10.91
N ARG A 49 -0.28 -2.96 -11.88
CA ARG A 49 -0.70 -4.29 -12.34
C ARG A 49 0.48 -5.08 -12.89
N GLU A 50 1.31 -4.45 -13.71
CA GLU A 50 2.48 -5.10 -14.26
C GLU A 50 3.49 -5.48 -13.18
N LEU A 51 3.76 -4.55 -12.27
CA LEU A 51 4.67 -4.80 -11.15
C LEU A 51 4.21 -5.99 -10.31
N SER A 52 2.92 -6.09 -10.06
CA SER A 52 2.34 -7.14 -9.22
C SER A 52 2.47 -8.55 -9.81
N LYS A 53 2.72 -8.66 -11.11
CA LYS A 53 2.88 -9.96 -11.77
C LYS A 53 4.21 -10.63 -11.45
N ASN A 54 5.20 -9.86 -11.01
CA ASN A 54 6.51 -10.42 -10.68
C ASN A 54 6.46 -11.09 -9.31
N PRO A 55 6.88 -12.37 -9.21
CA PRO A 55 6.80 -13.10 -7.93
C PRO A 55 7.68 -12.55 -6.82
N LEU A 56 8.64 -11.67 -7.15
CA LEU A 56 9.47 -11.01 -6.14
C LEU A 56 8.75 -9.85 -5.46
N VAL A 57 7.61 -9.40 -5.99
CA VAL A 57 6.90 -8.22 -5.51
C VAL A 57 5.67 -8.60 -4.71
N THR A 58 5.51 -7.98 -3.55
CA THR A 58 4.26 -8.01 -2.78
C THR A 58 3.69 -6.60 -2.73
N ILE A 59 2.42 -6.47 -3.06
CA ILE A 59 1.73 -5.19 -2.99
C ILE A 59 0.88 -5.15 -1.73
N GLY A 60 0.98 -4.05 -0.99
CA GLY A 60 0.17 -3.79 0.18
C GLY A 60 -0.53 -2.44 0.09
N SER A 61 -1.40 -2.17 1.05
CA SER A 61 -2.13 -0.90 1.12
C SER A 61 -1.43 0.07 2.07
N HIS A 62 -1.41 1.34 1.68
CA HIS A 62 -0.99 2.45 2.53
C HIS A 62 -2.16 3.44 2.71
N SER A 63 -3.34 2.90 2.90
CA SER A 63 -4.64 3.57 3.00
C SER A 63 -5.15 4.12 1.66
N LYS A 64 -6.36 4.69 1.70
CA LYS A 64 -6.99 5.27 0.51
C LYS A 64 -6.40 6.62 0.15
N SER A 65 -6.24 7.53 1.13
CA SER A 65 -5.87 8.92 0.85
C SER A 65 -4.66 9.45 1.62
N HIS A 66 -3.96 8.60 2.36
CA HIS A 66 -2.73 8.93 3.10
C HIS A 66 -2.95 9.93 4.24
N ILE A 67 -4.12 9.94 4.85
CA ILE A 67 -4.39 10.78 6.01
C ILE A 67 -3.99 10.06 7.30
N PRO A 68 -3.68 10.80 8.39
CA PRO A 68 -3.41 10.15 9.67
C PRO A 68 -4.66 9.43 10.18
N LEU A 69 -4.60 8.10 10.28
CA LEU A 69 -5.77 7.31 10.66
C LEU A 69 -6.20 7.55 12.11
N THR A 70 -5.28 8.00 12.95
CA THR A 70 -5.59 8.35 14.34
C THR A 70 -6.53 9.55 14.46
N SER A 71 -6.67 10.33 13.40
CA SER A 71 -7.57 11.49 13.35
C SER A 71 -8.95 11.13 12.78
N CYS A 72 -9.14 9.90 12.34
CA CYS A 72 -10.38 9.46 11.68
C CYS A 72 -11.42 8.98 12.69
N ASN A 73 -12.69 9.22 12.39
CA ASN A 73 -13.78 8.56 13.12
C ASN A 73 -13.95 7.13 12.57
N GLN A 74 -14.87 6.35 13.16
CA GLN A 74 -15.05 4.95 12.77
C GLN A 74 -15.44 4.77 11.31
N GLU A 75 -16.29 5.63 10.78
CA GLU A 75 -16.75 5.57 9.40
C GLU A 75 -15.61 5.89 8.43
N GLU A 76 -14.84 6.93 8.73
CA GLU A 76 -13.67 7.31 7.94
C GLU A 76 -12.62 6.20 7.95
N LEU A 77 -12.37 5.57 9.10
CA LEU A 77 -11.45 4.43 9.20
C LEU A 77 -11.88 3.29 8.31
N LYS A 78 -13.17 2.97 8.31
CA LYS A 78 -13.72 1.90 7.48
C LYS A 78 -13.48 2.19 5.99
N ILE A 79 -13.71 3.41 5.57
CA ILE A 79 -13.50 3.83 4.18
C ILE A 79 -12.03 3.72 3.79
N GLU A 80 -11.13 4.30 4.61
CA GLU A 80 -9.70 4.30 4.32
C GLU A 80 -9.11 2.88 4.27
N ILE A 81 -9.60 2.00 5.09
CA ILE A 81 -9.09 0.63 5.21
C ILE A 81 -9.75 -0.32 4.21
N SER A 82 -11.08 -0.34 4.16
CA SER A 82 -11.82 -1.32 3.34
C SER A 82 -11.80 -0.97 1.86
N GLU A 83 -11.95 0.29 1.50
CA GLU A 83 -11.97 0.68 0.09
C GLU A 83 -10.59 0.52 -0.55
N SER A 84 -9.51 0.80 0.20
CA SER A 84 -8.16 0.58 -0.33
C SER A 84 -7.90 -0.90 -0.62
N LYS A 85 -8.34 -1.79 0.27
CA LYS A 85 -8.21 -3.23 0.07
C LYS A 85 -9.00 -3.69 -1.14
N SER A 86 -10.27 -3.30 -1.23
CA SER A 86 -11.15 -3.71 -2.33
C SER A 86 -10.63 -3.21 -3.68
N TYR A 87 -10.18 -1.97 -3.74
CA TYR A 87 -9.64 -1.40 -4.97
C TYR A 87 -8.43 -2.21 -5.48
N LEU A 88 -7.49 -2.50 -4.58
CA LEU A 88 -6.28 -3.24 -4.96
C LEU A 88 -6.60 -4.68 -5.34
N GLU A 89 -7.49 -5.33 -4.63
CA GLU A 89 -7.87 -6.72 -4.94
C GLU A 89 -8.58 -6.80 -6.29
N ASP A 90 -9.45 -5.85 -6.60
CA ASP A 90 -10.13 -5.80 -7.89
C ASP A 90 -9.14 -5.50 -9.02
N LEU A 91 -8.22 -4.56 -8.81
CA LEU A 91 -7.24 -4.17 -9.82
C LEU A 91 -6.27 -5.30 -10.14
N LEU A 92 -5.78 -5.98 -9.10
CA LEU A 92 -4.67 -6.92 -9.23
C LEU A 92 -5.11 -8.38 -9.31
N GLY A 93 -6.36 -8.70 -8.95
CA GLY A 93 -6.86 -10.06 -8.93
C GLY A 93 -6.19 -10.94 -7.89
N LYS A 94 -5.71 -10.35 -6.79
CA LYS A 94 -5.00 -11.04 -5.71
C LYS A 94 -5.52 -10.58 -4.37
N GLU A 95 -5.41 -11.44 -3.34
CA GLU A 95 -5.68 -11.02 -1.97
C GLU A 95 -4.61 -10.02 -1.52
N ILE A 96 -5.03 -8.92 -0.93
CA ILE A 96 -4.15 -7.91 -0.35
C ILE A 96 -4.18 -8.08 1.17
N SER A 97 -3.07 -8.52 1.75
CA SER A 97 -3.03 -8.92 3.16
C SER A 97 -2.16 -8.01 4.03
N MET A 98 -1.42 -7.08 3.45
CA MET A 98 -0.50 -6.22 4.18
C MET A 98 -0.92 -4.76 4.12
N PHE A 99 -0.73 -4.07 5.23
CA PHE A 99 -1.08 -2.66 5.40
C PHE A 99 0.08 -1.90 6.05
N SER A 100 0.35 -0.69 5.60
CA SER A 100 1.32 0.21 6.22
C SER A 100 0.58 1.45 6.72
N TYR A 101 0.81 1.83 7.98
CA TYR A 101 0.11 2.97 8.58
C TYR A 101 0.63 4.29 8.01
N PRO A 102 -0.27 5.15 7.46
CA PRO A 102 0.13 6.48 7.00
C PRO A 102 0.81 7.27 8.13
N HIS A 103 1.92 7.91 7.79
CA HIS A 103 2.73 8.68 8.75
C HIS A 103 3.28 7.85 9.92
N GLY A 104 3.23 6.54 9.83
CA GLY A 104 3.61 5.65 10.91
C GLY A 104 2.71 5.73 12.15
N LYS A 105 1.57 6.42 12.05
CA LYS A 105 0.69 6.69 13.20
C LYS A 105 -0.38 5.63 13.34
N PHE A 106 -0.49 5.08 14.54
CA PHE A 106 -1.54 4.13 14.89
C PHE A 106 -1.85 4.19 16.38
N ASN A 107 -3.02 3.69 16.73
CA ASN A 107 -3.44 3.46 18.11
C ASN A 107 -4.21 2.14 18.14
N SER A 108 -4.71 1.75 19.31
CA SER A 108 -5.41 0.47 19.45
C SER A 108 -6.66 0.37 18.58
N LEU A 109 -7.39 1.47 18.41
CA LEU A 109 -8.59 1.50 17.57
C LEU A 109 -8.25 1.31 16.10
N VAL A 110 -7.22 2.00 15.61
CA VAL A 110 -6.75 1.89 14.22
C VAL A 110 -6.25 0.47 13.96
N LYS A 111 -5.43 -0.06 14.86
CA LYS A 111 -4.89 -1.42 14.74
C LYS A 111 -6.00 -2.46 14.66
N TYR A 112 -7.02 -2.33 15.52
CA TYR A 112 -8.17 -3.22 15.52
C TYR A 112 -8.93 -3.12 14.18
N ALA A 113 -9.15 -1.89 13.69
CA ALA A 113 -9.86 -1.66 12.43
C ALA A 113 -9.14 -2.29 11.24
N VAL A 114 -7.81 -2.20 11.20
CA VAL A 114 -7.00 -2.80 10.13
C VAL A 114 -7.12 -4.33 10.16
N LEU A 115 -7.00 -4.94 11.33
CA LEU A 115 -7.11 -6.38 11.45
C LEU A 115 -8.54 -6.87 11.13
N LYS A 116 -9.55 -6.16 11.62
CA LYS A 116 -10.94 -6.50 11.34
C LYS A 116 -11.29 -6.30 9.86
N GLY A 117 -10.62 -5.37 9.19
CA GLY A 117 -10.80 -5.12 7.76
C GLY A 117 -10.24 -6.23 6.87
N GLY A 118 -9.58 -7.23 7.44
CA GLY A 118 -9.09 -8.39 6.69
C GLY A 118 -7.61 -8.37 6.36
N TYR A 119 -6.87 -7.37 6.82
CA TYR A 119 -5.42 -7.37 6.67
C TYR A 119 -4.79 -8.29 7.73
N LYS A 120 -3.80 -9.06 7.30
CA LYS A 120 -3.12 -10.03 8.19
C LYS A 120 -1.88 -9.45 8.86
N LEU A 121 -1.23 -8.48 8.21
CA LEU A 121 -0.02 -7.85 8.71
C LEU A 121 -0.12 -6.34 8.55
N ALA A 122 0.36 -5.62 9.55
CA ALA A 122 0.41 -4.17 9.52
C ALA A 122 1.81 -3.71 9.91
N PHE A 123 2.30 -2.72 9.18
CA PHE A 123 3.65 -2.20 9.33
C PHE A 123 3.61 -0.73 9.71
N THR A 124 4.58 -0.32 10.54
CA THR A 124 4.81 1.08 10.82
C THR A 124 6.22 1.43 10.38
N SER A 125 6.39 2.57 9.75
CA SER A 125 7.71 3.09 9.42
C SER A 125 8.09 4.13 10.46
N HIS A 126 9.32 4.00 10.95
CA HIS A 126 9.89 4.97 11.87
C HIS A 126 10.98 5.73 11.13
N TYR A 127 10.80 7.04 11.07
CA TYR A 127 11.84 7.93 10.57
C TYR A 127 12.50 8.56 11.78
N ASP A 128 13.73 8.21 11.99
CA ASP A 128 14.54 8.82 13.04
C ASP A 128 15.19 10.11 12.54
#